data_0af553d3a44521629d93c286dfc021b0
#
_entry.id   0af553d3a44521629d93c286dfc021b0
#
_cell.length_a   1.000
_cell.length_b   1.000
_cell.length_c   1.000
_cell.angle_alpha   90.00
_cell.angle_beta   90.00
_cell.angle_gamma   90.00
#
_symmetry.space_group_name_H-M   'P 1'
#
loop_
_entity.id
_entity.type
_entity.pdbx_description
1 polymer ?
#
loop_
_entity_poly.entity_id
_entity_poly.type
_entity_poly.pdbx_seq_one_letter_code
_entity_poly.pdbx_strand_id
1 'polypeptide(L)'
;MSFTDLLTISMPVYERKEFFLEALESALNQTVKCKIIVVDNCSSHNYFEKICKEKNVTYYRNDRNIGMSANFSKAFELSKTKYAMNLQDDDRLDPGYVEAFVNAVTQHPDIDIFYCDFIRITSKGLLPHSHTLPFGYMEKGDKIIEYGIKYKLGFPYIACAIKRTKAHTAKDVSENIGSYDWEWLYSQADKLSFYGDSRKLYQFRDHDNQDTKINSVIYRLTRPYLYDKVLMEKVSDPRLKKKASNNVFWDLVRLKAFADNDMLKEFLRGGNKYNSYLRAKLDENHVMKTIFAMPKGSVNLTYRVLRKAGISG
;
A
#
# COMPACT_ATOMS: atom_id res chain seq x y z
N MET A 1 19.91 21.15 -12.77
CA MET A 1 19.25 19.84 -12.98
C MET A 1 17.88 20.14 -13.54
N SER A 2 17.49 19.56 -14.67
CA SER A 2 16.13 19.75 -15.18
C SER A 2 15.14 19.06 -14.21
N PHE A 3 13.99 19.67 -13.93
CA PHE A 3 12.96 19.06 -13.09
C PHE A 3 12.50 17.69 -13.59
N THR A 4 12.61 17.45 -14.91
CA THR A 4 12.33 16.15 -15.53
C THR A 4 13.27 15.02 -15.07
N ASP A 5 14.42 15.34 -14.47
CA ASP A 5 15.38 14.35 -13.97
C ASP A 5 15.21 14.06 -12.47
N LEU A 6 14.22 14.67 -11.80
CA LEU A 6 13.96 14.44 -10.38
C LEU A 6 13.05 13.24 -10.12
N LEU A 7 11.98 13.07 -10.90
CA LEU A 7 10.97 12.05 -10.68
C LEU A 7 10.73 11.18 -11.92
N THR A 8 10.62 9.88 -11.72
CA THR A 8 10.00 8.95 -12.68
C THR A 8 8.67 8.45 -12.10
N ILE A 9 7.58 8.63 -12.85
CA ILE A 9 6.33 7.92 -12.63
C ILE A 9 6.46 6.58 -13.37
N SER A 10 6.52 5.48 -12.63
CA SER A 10 6.53 4.13 -13.18
C SER A 10 5.16 3.50 -13.03
N MET A 11 4.68 2.85 -14.08
CA MET A 11 3.36 2.22 -14.15
C MET A 11 3.53 0.72 -14.34
N PRO A 12 3.53 -0.08 -13.27
CA PRO A 12 3.49 -1.54 -13.38
C PRO A 12 2.11 -1.99 -13.88
N VAL A 13 2.08 -2.76 -14.96
CA VAL A 13 0.84 -3.22 -15.61
C VAL A 13 0.84 -4.75 -15.79
N TYR A 14 -0.35 -5.35 -15.78
CA TYR A 14 -0.55 -6.76 -16.13
C TYR A 14 -2.02 -7.01 -16.51
N GLU A 15 -2.26 -7.51 -17.73
CA GLU A 15 -3.55 -7.93 -18.32
C GLU A 15 -4.66 -6.87 -18.34
N ARG A 16 -4.86 -6.07 -17.31
CA ARG A 16 -5.99 -5.14 -17.17
C ARG A 16 -5.82 -3.89 -18.05
N LYS A 17 -6.74 -3.71 -19.01
CA LYS A 17 -6.74 -2.59 -19.98
C LYS A 17 -7.66 -1.45 -19.59
N GLU A 18 -8.66 -1.75 -18.78
CA GLU A 18 -9.87 -0.93 -18.58
C GLU A 18 -9.58 0.52 -18.18
N PHE A 19 -8.65 0.72 -17.23
CA PHE A 19 -8.36 2.05 -16.68
C PHE A 19 -7.00 2.59 -17.11
N PHE A 20 -6.18 1.77 -17.77
CA PHE A 20 -4.78 2.08 -18.09
C PHE A 20 -4.61 3.40 -18.86
N LEU A 21 -5.42 3.65 -19.90
CA LEU A 21 -5.29 4.85 -20.71
C LEU A 21 -5.57 6.11 -19.87
N GLU A 22 -6.59 6.10 -19.04
CA GLU A 22 -6.94 7.19 -18.14
C GLU A 22 -5.81 7.44 -17.11
N ALA A 23 -5.25 6.38 -16.53
CA ALA A 23 -4.12 6.46 -15.61
C ALA A 23 -2.87 7.05 -16.30
N LEU A 24 -2.52 6.57 -17.49
CA LEU A 24 -1.40 7.07 -18.27
C LEU A 24 -1.57 8.53 -18.67
N GLU A 25 -2.75 8.93 -19.13
CA GLU A 25 -3.04 10.32 -19.47
C GLU A 25 -2.95 11.24 -18.26
N SER A 26 -3.33 10.80 -17.08
CA SER A 26 -3.16 11.58 -15.85
C SER A 26 -1.67 11.85 -15.53
N ALA A 27 -0.80 10.89 -15.82
CA ALA A 27 0.65 11.07 -15.68
C ALA A 27 1.25 11.97 -16.77
N LEU A 28 0.77 11.87 -18.01
CA LEU A 28 1.22 12.70 -19.13
C LEU A 28 0.80 14.17 -19.00
N ASN A 29 -0.34 14.43 -18.38
CA ASN A 29 -0.95 15.76 -18.25
C ASN A 29 -0.51 16.51 -16.98
N GLN A 30 0.61 16.12 -16.35
CA GLN A 30 1.16 16.87 -15.23
C GLN A 30 1.61 18.28 -15.63
N THR A 31 1.36 19.29 -14.76
CA THR A 31 1.79 20.70 -14.99
C THR A 31 3.30 20.83 -15.10
N VAL A 32 4.02 20.10 -14.26
CA VAL A 32 5.48 19.93 -14.35
C VAL A 32 5.78 18.57 -14.96
N LYS A 33 6.55 18.54 -16.05
CA LYS A 33 6.86 17.28 -16.74
C LYS A 33 7.89 16.45 -15.97
N CYS A 34 7.70 15.13 -15.99
CA CYS A 34 8.61 14.13 -15.42
C CYS A 34 8.81 12.96 -16.38
N LYS A 35 9.68 12.03 -16.03
CA LYS A 35 9.84 10.77 -16.80
C LYS A 35 8.71 9.82 -16.49
N ILE A 36 8.24 9.11 -17.52
CA ILE A 36 7.21 8.08 -17.39
C ILE A 36 7.72 6.78 -18.02
N ILE A 37 7.54 5.67 -17.33
CA ILE A 37 7.84 4.32 -17.81
C ILE A 37 6.70 3.37 -17.50
N VAL A 38 6.28 2.58 -18.47
CA VAL A 38 5.31 1.49 -18.28
C VAL A 38 6.08 0.18 -18.23
N VAL A 39 5.82 -0.64 -17.20
CA VAL A 39 6.50 -1.92 -16.94
C VAL A 39 5.49 -3.05 -16.97
N ASP A 40 5.43 -3.74 -18.10
CA ASP A 40 4.48 -4.83 -18.35
C ASP A 40 5.01 -6.16 -17.81
N ASN A 41 4.24 -6.78 -16.95
CA ASN A 41 4.55 -8.07 -16.34
C ASN A 41 4.28 -9.28 -17.26
N CYS A 42 4.58 -9.15 -18.55
CA CYS A 42 4.37 -10.18 -19.57
C CYS A 42 2.88 -10.47 -19.82
N SER A 43 2.08 -9.42 -20.10
CA SER A 43 0.66 -9.57 -20.47
C SER A 43 0.47 -10.40 -21.73
N SER A 44 -0.66 -11.09 -21.87
CA SER A 44 -0.98 -11.95 -23.02
C SER A 44 -1.23 -11.19 -24.33
N HIS A 45 -1.24 -9.85 -24.28
CA HIS A 45 -1.57 -8.96 -25.40
C HIS A 45 -0.52 -7.84 -25.54
N ASN A 46 -0.57 -7.09 -26.64
CA ASN A 46 0.32 -5.96 -26.94
C ASN A 46 -0.34 -4.58 -26.76
N TYR A 47 -1.44 -4.49 -26.02
CA TYR A 47 -2.21 -3.26 -25.85
C TYR A 47 -1.36 -2.14 -25.24
N PHE A 48 -0.64 -2.44 -24.15
CA PHE A 48 0.18 -1.46 -23.44
C PHE A 48 1.31 -0.93 -24.34
N GLU A 49 2.00 -1.82 -25.06
CA GLU A 49 3.07 -1.46 -26.00
C GLU A 49 2.56 -0.50 -27.09
N LYS A 50 1.41 -0.81 -27.70
CA LYS A 50 0.80 0.05 -28.72
C LYS A 50 0.51 1.44 -28.20
N ILE A 51 -0.17 1.55 -27.05
CA ILE A 51 -0.50 2.85 -26.46
C ILE A 51 0.77 3.62 -26.07
N CYS A 52 1.77 2.97 -25.49
CA CYS A 52 3.04 3.60 -25.15
C CYS A 52 3.75 4.14 -26.40
N LYS A 53 3.75 3.39 -27.49
CA LYS A 53 4.31 3.83 -28.78
C LYS A 53 3.55 5.04 -29.35
N GLU A 54 2.22 5.02 -29.34
CA GLU A 54 1.37 6.13 -29.80
C GLU A 54 1.58 7.41 -28.98
N LYS A 55 1.75 7.27 -27.67
CA LYS A 55 1.93 8.38 -26.72
C LYS A 55 3.42 8.76 -26.51
N ASN A 56 4.36 8.10 -27.20
CA ASN A 56 5.82 8.30 -27.04
C ASN A 56 6.28 8.13 -25.59
N VAL A 57 5.81 7.06 -24.92
CA VAL A 57 6.15 6.70 -23.53
C VAL A 57 7.11 5.52 -23.53
N THR A 58 8.10 5.55 -22.64
CA THR A 58 9.03 4.42 -22.46
C THR A 58 8.26 3.18 -21.98
N TYR A 59 8.44 2.08 -22.71
CA TYR A 59 7.83 0.78 -22.39
C TYR A 59 8.89 -0.27 -22.17
N TYR A 60 8.69 -1.08 -21.13
CA TYR A 60 9.50 -2.26 -20.83
C TYR A 60 8.58 -3.44 -20.56
N ARG A 61 8.93 -4.62 -21.08
CA ARG A 61 8.19 -5.86 -20.87
C ARG A 61 9.08 -6.89 -20.23
N ASN A 62 8.61 -7.54 -19.17
CA ASN A 62 9.28 -8.69 -18.57
C ASN A 62 9.20 -9.92 -19.51
N ASP A 63 10.20 -10.78 -19.48
CA ASP A 63 10.23 -12.02 -20.29
C ASP A 63 9.17 -13.04 -19.81
N ARG A 64 8.74 -12.92 -18.56
CA ARG A 64 7.69 -13.76 -17.94
C ARG A 64 6.97 -12.96 -16.87
N ASN A 65 5.81 -13.44 -16.44
CA ASN A 65 5.15 -12.92 -15.23
C ASN A 65 6.00 -13.26 -13.99
N ILE A 66 6.54 -12.22 -13.36
CA ILE A 66 7.39 -12.33 -12.16
C ILE A 66 6.61 -12.08 -10.85
N GLY A 67 5.28 -11.89 -10.95
CA GLY A 67 4.42 -11.54 -9.83
C GLY A 67 4.32 -10.03 -9.59
N MET A 68 3.26 -9.62 -8.89
CA MET A 68 2.92 -8.21 -8.68
C MET A 68 4.02 -7.44 -7.93
N SER A 69 4.40 -7.93 -6.77
CA SER A 69 5.38 -7.25 -5.90
C SER A 69 6.76 -7.13 -6.56
N ALA A 70 7.20 -8.18 -7.27
CA ALA A 70 8.45 -8.14 -8.01
C ALA A 70 8.38 -7.17 -9.20
N ASN A 71 7.21 -7.06 -9.88
CA ASN A 71 7.02 -6.09 -10.97
C ASN A 71 7.04 -4.64 -10.46
N PHE A 72 6.47 -4.37 -9.29
CA PHE A 72 6.56 -3.06 -8.63
C PHE A 72 8.01 -2.70 -8.27
N SER A 73 8.78 -3.63 -7.71
CA SER A 73 10.20 -3.43 -7.45
C SER A 73 10.99 -3.19 -8.73
N LYS A 74 10.70 -3.96 -9.80
CA LYS A 74 11.30 -3.79 -11.12
C LYS A 74 11.05 -2.40 -11.70
N ALA A 75 9.85 -1.84 -11.50
CA ALA A 75 9.50 -0.51 -11.93
C ALA A 75 10.36 0.57 -11.23
N PHE A 76 10.62 0.43 -9.93
CA PHE A 76 11.58 1.28 -9.23
C PHE A 76 13.02 1.11 -9.74
N GLU A 77 13.48 -0.11 -9.99
CA GLU A 77 14.83 -0.40 -10.49
C GLU A 77 15.09 0.21 -11.88
N LEU A 78 14.08 0.16 -12.76
CA LEU A 78 14.16 0.73 -14.11
C LEU A 78 14.13 2.27 -14.12
N SER A 79 13.62 2.89 -13.06
CA SER A 79 13.65 4.34 -12.90
C SER A 79 15.08 4.85 -12.77
N LYS A 80 15.44 5.93 -13.48
CA LYS A 80 16.82 6.48 -13.52
C LYS A 80 16.95 7.85 -12.84
N THR A 81 15.85 8.37 -12.28
CA THR A 81 15.80 9.67 -11.59
C THR A 81 16.12 9.54 -10.10
N LYS A 82 16.26 10.66 -9.39
CA LYS A 82 16.53 10.67 -7.94
C LYS A 82 15.39 10.04 -7.14
N TYR A 83 14.13 10.28 -7.57
CA TYR A 83 12.91 9.73 -6.97
C TYR A 83 12.12 8.92 -7.99
N ALA A 84 11.33 7.98 -7.51
CA ALA A 84 10.36 7.26 -8.30
C ALA A 84 9.06 7.06 -7.51
N MET A 85 7.95 6.94 -8.23
CA MET A 85 6.66 6.48 -7.69
C MET A 85 6.07 5.42 -8.59
N ASN A 86 5.29 4.51 -8.02
CA ASN A 86 4.46 3.58 -8.78
C ASN A 86 3.03 4.12 -8.86
N LEU A 87 2.59 4.53 -10.05
CA LEU A 87 1.19 4.81 -10.33
C LEU A 87 0.51 3.51 -10.75
N GLN A 88 -0.52 3.12 -10.02
CA GLN A 88 -1.33 1.95 -10.36
C GLN A 88 -2.08 2.17 -11.68
N ASP A 89 -2.29 1.10 -12.46
CA ASP A 89 -2.95 1.16 -13.76
C ASP A 89 -4.47 1.43 -13.69
N ASP A 90 -5.04 1.53 -12.50
CA ASP A 90 -6.44 1.85 -12.21
C ASP A 90 -6.65 3.18 -11.49
N ASP A 91 -5.58 3.84 -11.07
CA ASP A 91 -5.62 5.11 -10.33
C ASP A 91 -5.31 6.33 -11.22
N ARG A 92 -5.41 7.54 -10.66
CA ARG A 92 -5.07 8.78 -11.38
C ARG A 92 -4.30 9.74 -10.50
N LEU A 93 -3.53 10.61 -11.13
CA LEU A 93 -2.91 11.77 -10.50
C LEU A 93 -3.69 13.05 -10.85
N ASP A 94 -3.79 13.96 -9.89
CA ASP A 94 -4.14 15.35 -10.16
C ASP A 94 -2.99 16.01 -10.95
N PRO A 95 -3.26 16.94 -11.89
CA PRO A 95 -2.23 17.61 -12.67
C PRO A 95 -1.15 18.33 -11.83
N GLY A 96 -1.45 18.69 -10.59
CA GLY A 96 -0.54 19.38 -9.68
C GLY A 96 0.37 18.46 -8.85
N TYR A 97 0.34 17.13 -9.02
CA TYR A 97 1.11 16.20 -8.20
C TYR A 97 2.63 16.41 -8.34
N VAL A 98 3.13 16.45 -9.57
CA VAL A 98 4.57 16.60 -9.81
C VAL A 98 5.07 17.98 -9.38
N GLU A 99 4.27 19.03 -9.55
CA GLU A 99 4.58 20.38 -9.06
C GLU A 99 4.69 20.40 -7.54
N ALA A 100 3.75 19.79 -6.82
CA ALA A 100 3.79 19.66 -5.37
C ALA A 100 5.05 18.94 -4.89
N PHE A 101 5.38 17.82 -5.55
CA PHE A 101 6.60 17.07 -5.28
C PHE A 101 7.86 17.94 -5.49
N VAL A 102 7.96 18.63 -6.62
CA VAL A 102 9.12 19.49 -6.93
C VAL A 102 9.27 20.60 -5.89
N ASN A 103 8.18 21.25 -5.50
CA ASN A 103 8.20 22.28 -4.45
C ASN A 103 8.69 21.72 -3.11
N ALA A 104 8.21 20.52 -2.71
CA ALA A 104 8.65 19.87 -1.48
C ALA A 104 10.14 19.53 -1.50
N VAL A 105 10.66 18.94 -2.59
CA VAL A 105 12.09 18.61 -2.73
C VAL A 105 12.97 19.86 -2.84
N THR A 106 12.45 20.95 -3.38
CA THR A 106 13.17 22.23 -3.44
C THR A 106 13.34 22.84 -2.06
N GLN A 107 12.29 22.78 -1.23
CA GLN A 107 12.31 23.27 0.15
C GLN A 107 13.09 22.34 1.10
N HIS A 108 13.00 21.04 0.87
CA HIS A 108 13.61 19.99 1.69
C HIS A 108 14.36 18.98 0.79
N PRO A 109 15.58 19.28 0.32
CA PRO A 109 16.31 18.48 -0.68
C PRO A 109 16.62 17.04 -0.28
N ASP A 110 16.57 16.75 1.01
CA ASP A 110 16.96 15.46 1.59
C ASP A 110 15.79 14.60 2.06
N ILE A 111 14.55 15.01 1.76
CA ILE A 111 13.40 14.12 2.05
C ILE A 111 13.57 12.77 1.38
N ASP A 112 13.21 11.70 2.10
CA ASP A 112 13.24 10.34 1.56
C ASP A 112 11.92 9.97 0.90
N ILE A 113 10.78 10.45 1.43
CA ILE A 113 9.44 10.16 0.95
C ILE A 113 8.61 11.44 0.88
N PHE A 114 8.08 11.74 -0.30
CA PHE A 114 6.97 12.67 -0.51
C PHE A 114 5.67 11.89 -0.61
N TYR A 115 4.58 12.40 -0.04
CA TYR A 115 3.23 11.88 -0.22
C TYR A 115 2.20 13.01 -0.17
N CYS A 116 0.99 12.71 -0.61
CA CYS A 116 -0.13 13.64 -0.57
C CYS A 116 -1.40 12.99 -0.01
N ASP A 117 -2.40 13.80 0.30
CA ASP A 117 -3.75 13.30 0.56
C ASP A 117 -4.39 12.75 -0.71
N PHE A 118 -5.45 11.98 -0.57
CA PHE A 118 -6.10 11.30 -1.68
C PHE A 118 -7.62 11.38 -1.62
N ILE A 119 -8.23 11.16 -2.77
CA ILE A 119 -9.68 11.01 -2.92
C ILE A 119 -9.98 9.66 -3.54
N ARG A 120 -11.09 9.04 -3.17
CA ARG A 120 -11.52 7.75 -3.74
C ARG A 120 -12.50 7.98 -4.87
N ILE A 121 -12.25 7.35 -6.03
CA ILE A 121 -13.19 7.27 -7.15
C ILE A 121 -14.04 6.03 -6.93
N THR A 122 -15.33 6.17 -6.74
CA THR A 122 -16.27 5.08 -6.53
C THR A 122 -17.41 5.10 -7.53
N SER A 123 -18.20 4.05 -7.62
CA SER A 123 -19.44 4.04 -8.43
C SER A 123 -20.46 5.12 -8.02
N LYS A 124 -20.32 5.71 -6.82
CA LYS A 124 -21.18 6.77 -6.29
C LYS A 124 -20.56 8.17 -6.42
N GLY A 125 -19.40 8.27 -7.08
CA GLY A 125 -18.66 9.53 -7.24
C GLY A 125 -17.39 9.59 -6.37
N LEU A 126 -16.90 10.81 -6.18
CA LEU A 126 -15.65 11.07 -5.45
C LEU A 126 -15.92 11.13 -3.94
N LEU A 127 -15.20 10.34 -3.17
CA LEU A 127 -15.27 10.31 -1.70
C LEU A 127 -13.92 10.73 -1.11
N PRO A 128 -13.87 11.79 -0.26
CA PRO A 128 -12.62 12.17 0.40
C PRO A 128 -12.16 11.11 1.39
N HIS A 129 -10.85 11.09 1.65
CA HIS A 129 -10.29 10.31 2.74
C HIS A 129 -10.86 10.78 4.08
N SER A 130 -11.15 9.84 4.99
CA SER A 130 -11.89 10.11 6.23
C SER A 130 -11.00 10.56 7.40
N HIS A 131 -9.69 10.43 7.29
CA HIS A 131 -8.76 10.72 8.39
C HIS A 131 -7.69 11.70 7.93
N THR A 132 -7.37 12.66 8.78
CA THR A 132 -6.29 13.63 8.51
C THR A 132 -4.94 12.94 8.63
N LEU A 133 -4.19 12.93 7.53
CA LEU A 133 -2.80 12.47 7.49
C LEU A 133 -1.89 13.47 8.24
N PRO A 134 -0.72 13.04 8.74
CA PRO A 134 0.30 13.98 9.17
C PRO A 134 0.87 14.70 7.93
N PHE A 135 0.86 16.04 7.93
CA PHE A 135 1.35 16.85 6.81
C PHE A 135 2.56 17.69 7.22
N GLY A 136 3.26 18.24 6.22
CA GLY A 136 4.49 18.99 6.38
C GLY A 136 5.73 18.11 6.47
N TYR A 137 6.86 18.73 6.77
CA TYR A 137 8.14 18.05 6.92
C TYR A 137 8.21 17.28 8.24
N MET A 138 8.74 16.07 8.17
CA MET A 138 9.06 15.21 9.32
C MET A 138 10.45 14.60 9.10
N GLU A 139 11.37 14.89 10.02
CA GLU A 139 12.73 14.33 9.99
C GLU A 139 12.71 12.80 10.10
N LYS A 140 11.76 12.29 10.87
CA LYS A 140 11.48 10.85 11.04
C LYS A 140 9.99 10.58 10.97
N GLY A 141 9.63 9.34 10.61
CA GLY A 141 8.24 8.93 10.42
C GLY A 141 7.53 8.49 11.70
N ASP A 142 7.88 9.01 12.88
CA ASP A 142 7.18 8.65 14.13
C ASP A 142 5.68 8.95 14.06
N LYS A 143 5.31 10.08 13.46
CA LYS A 143 3.90 10.43 13.21
C LYS A 143 3.22 9.48 12.20
N ILE A 144 3.97 8.91 11.27
CA ILE A 144 3.46 7.90 10.32
C ILE A 144 3.17 6.59 11.05
N ILE A 145 4.07 6.18 11.96
CA ILE A 145 3.88 5.01 12.83
C ILE A 145 2.65 5.20 13.72
N GLU A 146 2.55 6.35 14.39
CA GLU A 146 1.42 6.71 15.23
C GLU A 146 0.10 6.72 14.44
N TYR A 147 0.09 7.31 13.24
CA TYR A 147 -1.04 7.30 12.32
C TYR A 147 -1.45 5.87 11.94
N GLY A 148 -0.49 5.01 11.60
CA GLY A 148 -0.73 3.60 11.29
C GLY A 148 -1.44 2.86 12.42
N ILE A 149 -1.03 3.09 13.67
CA ILE A 149 -1.68 2.50 14.85
C ILE A 149 -3.09 3.06 15.07
N LYS A 150 -3.25 4.39 14.96
CA LYS A 150 -4.53 5.06 15.21
C LYS A 150 -5.59 4.76 14.15
N TYR A 151 -5.19 4.69 12.88
CA TYR A 151 -6.08 4.64 11.71
C TYR A 151 -5.91 3.38 10.86
N LYS A 152 -5.56 2.26 11.52
CA LYS A 152 -5.58 0.91 10.93
C LYS A 152 -4.73 0.77 9.65
N LEU A 153 -3.50 1.27 9.69
CA LEU A 153 -2.54 1.24 8.59
C LEU A 153 -3.01 1.99 7.33
N GLY A 154 -3.91 2.96 7.47
CA GLY A 154 -4.51 3.69 6.36
C GLY A 154 -3.60 4.70 5.64
N PHE A 155 -2.27 4.61 5.80
CA PHE A 155 -1.33 5.51 5.14
C PHE A 155 -1.28 5.22 3.62
N PRO A 156 -1.33 6.25 2.76
CA PRO A 156 -1.43 6.09 1.31
C PRO A 156 -0.05 5.83 0.67
N TYR A 157 0.53 4.66 0.87
CA TYR A 157 1.80 4.28 0.24
C TYR A 157 1.77 4.47 -1.29
N ILE A 158 0.64 4.19 -1.92
CA ILE A 158 0.43 4.35 -3.37
C ILE A 158 0.62 5.78 -3.87
N ALA A 159 0.42 6.79 -3.00
CA ALA A 159 0.62 8.20 -3.33
C ALA A 159 2.05 8.70 -3.04
N CYS A 160 3.01 7.78 -2.78
CA CYS A 160 4.37 8.15 -2.40
C CYS A 160 5.32 8.25 -3.60
N ALA A 161 6.07 9.37 -3.67
CA ALA A 161 7.32 9.44 -4.41
C ALA A 161 8.48 9.17 -3.46
N ILE A 162 9.27 8.14 -3.74
CA ILE A 162 10.28 7.60 -2.84
C ILE A 162 11.66 7.86 -3.43
N LYS A 163 12.61 8.34 -2.62
CA LYS A 163 14.01 8.47 -3.00
C LYS A 163 14.54 7.09 -3.39
N ARG A 164 14.99 6.94 -4.63
CA ARG A 164 15.27 5.63 -5.23
C ARG A 164 16.31 4.81 -4.46
N THR A 165 17.28 5.47 -3.81
CA THR A 165 18.27 4.81 -2.94
C THR A 165 17.67 4.23 -1.64
N LYS A 166 16.43 4.58 -1.33
CA LYS A 166 15.67 4.12 -0.16
C LYS A 166 14.54 3.17 -0.52
N ALA A 167 14.14 3.11 -1.80
CA ALA A 167 13.06 2.24 -2.26
C ALA A 167 13.42 0.76 -2.03
N HIS A 168 12.38 -0.05 -1.81
CA HIS A 168 12.55 -1.50 -1.71
C HIS A 168 13.07 -2.09 -3.03
N THR A 169 13.84 -3.16 -2.94
CA THR A 169 14.33 -3.93 -4.07
C THR A 169 13.58 -5.26 -4.17
N ALA A 170 13.72 -5.96 -5.30
CA ALA A 170 13.16 -7.31 -5.46
C ALA A 170 13.65 -8.31 -4.40
N LYS A 171 14.81 -8.05 -3.77
CA LYS A 171 15.36 -8.85 -2.67
C LYS A 171 14.62 -8.63 -1.35
N ASP A 172 14.07 -7.43 -1.14
CA ASP A 172 13.31 -7.09 0.05
C ASP A 172 11.91 -7.71 0.03
N VAL A 173 11.46 -8.12 -1.15
CA VAL A 173 10.14 -8.71 -1.41
C VAL A 173 10.32 -10.23 -1.56
N SER A 174 10.74 -10.89 -0.49
CA SER A 174 11.04 -12.33 -0.49
C SER A 174 9.82 -13.24 -0.71
N GLU A 175 8.63 -12.72 -0.50
CA GLU A 175 7.37 -13.44 -0.68
C GLU A 175 6.41 -12.55 -1.47
N ASN A 176 5.80 -13.10 -2.51
CA ASN A 176 4.86 -12.39 -3.40
C ASN A 176 3.52 -12.13 -2.69
N ILE A 177 3.56 -11.42 -1.56
CA ILE A 177 2.43 -11.16 -0.67
C ILE A 177 1.99 -9.72 -0.80
N GLY A 178 0.70 -9.52 -1.00
CA GLY A 178 0.07 -8.25 -1.37
C GLY A 178 0.14 -7.08 -0.39
N SER A 179 0.98 -7.13 0.66
CA SER A 179 1.14 -6.00 1.62
C SER A 179 2.61 -5.71 1.93
N TYR A 180 3.51 -6.09 1.03
CA TYR A 180 4.94 -5.83 1.18
C TYR A 180 5.26 -4.34 1.32
N ASP A 181 4.46 -3.48 0.71
CA ASP A 181 4.54 -2.01 0.73
C ASP A 181 4.38 -1.44 2.15
N TRP A 182 3.34 -1.87 2.86
CA TRP A 182 3.13 -1.49 4.26
C TRP A 182 4.22 -2.03 5.17
N GLU A 183 4.64 -3.28 4.95
CA GLU A 183 5.70 -3.87 5.75
C GLU A 183 7.02 -3.12 5.57
N TRP A 184 7.41 -2.86 4.32
CA TRP A 184 8.60 -2.07 4.02
C TRP A 184 8.50 -0.68 4.65
N LEU A 185 7.39 0.05 4.42
CA LEU A 185 7.20 1.40 4.93
C LEU A 185 7.34 1.46 6.45
N TYR A 186 6.52 0.67 7.16
CA TYR A 186 6.49 0.72 8.63
C TYR A 186 7.77 0.17 9.28
N SER A 187 8.47 -0.75 8.63
CA SER A 187 9.77 -1.24 9.10
C SER A 187 10.86 -0.17 9.05
N GLN A 188 10.77 0.79 8.12
CA GLN A 188 11.77 1.84 7.91
C GLN A 188 11.33 3.23 8.36
N ALA A 189 10.05 3.44 8.70
CA ALA A 189 9.48 4.77 8.92
C ALA A 189 10.26 5.61 9.96
N ASP A 190 10.75 5.00 11.03
CA ASP A 190 11.56 5.66 12.07
C ASP A 190 12.96 6.12 11.60
N LYS A 191 13.37 5.73 10.39
CA LYS A 191 14.69 6.04 9.78
C LYS A 191 14.58 6.91 8.54
N LEU A 192 13.37 7.17 8.07
CA LEU A 192 13.10 7.91 6.85
C LEU A 192 12.51 9.28 7.18
N SER A 193 12.87 10.28 6.38
CA SER A 193 12.25 11.61 6.41
C SER A 193 11.10 11.69 5.42
N PHE A 194 10.07 12.45 5.80
CA PHE A 194 8.83 12.57 5.04
C PHE A 194 8.46 14.03 4.79
N TYR A 195 7.79 14.26 3.69
CA TYR A 195 7.02 15.48 3.46
C TYR A 195 5.60 15.11 2.97
N GLY A 196 4.59 15.52 3.73
CA GLY A 196 3.18 15.34 3.39
C GLY A 196 2.55 16.62 2.86
N ASP A 197 1.97 16.58 1.66
CA ASP A 197 1.15 17.65 1.10
C ASP A 197 -0.33 17.40 1.43
N SER A 198 -1.03 18.42 1.94
CA SER A 198 -2.44 18.29 2.34
C SER A 198 -3.44 18.31 1.17
N ARG A 199 -2.98 18.61 -0.03
CA ARG A 199 -3.82 18.58 -1.23
C ARG A 199 -4.12 17.13 -1.65
N LYS A 200 -5.32 16.91 -2.20
CA LYS A 200 -5.79 15.60 -2.67
C LYS A 200 -5.32 15.36 -4.10
N LEU A 201 -4.03 15.09 -4.25
CA LEU A 201 -3.36 14.99 -5.54
C LEU A 201 -3.31 13.55 -6.10
N TYR A 202 -3.81 12.57 -5.34
CA TYR A 202 -3.94 11.18 -5.78
C TYR A 202 -5.41 10.77 -5.77
N GLN A 203 -5.84 10.04 -6.80
CA GLN A 203 -7.20 9.57 -6.97
C GLN A 203 -7.21 8.05 -7.03
N PHE A 204 -7.54 7.44 -5.89
CA PHE A 204 -7.61 5.99 -5.72
C PHE A 204 -8.94 5.45 -6.23
N ARG A 205 -8.92 4.52 -7.16
CA ARG A 205 -10.14 3.90 -7.71
C ARG A 205 -10.57 2.70 -6.87
N ASP A 206 -11.85 2.65 -6.55
CA ASP A 206 -12.49 1.56 -5.81
C ASP A 206 -13.39 0.76 -6.76
N HIS A 207 -12.97 -0.45 -7.16
CA HIS A 207 -13.72 -1.35 -8.03
C HIS A 207 -13.58 -2.82 -7.57
N ASP A 208 -14.42 -3.73 -8.08
CA ASP A 208 -14.51 -5.09 -7.55
C ASP A 208 -13.31 -5.99 -7.89
N ASN A 209 -12.60 -5.69 -8.97
CA ASN A 209 -11.43 -6.44 -9.44
C ASN A 209 -10.10 -5.96 -8.81
N GLN A 210 -10.13 -5.23 -7.70
CA GLN A 210 -8.92 -4.83 -6.99
C GLN A 210 -8.28 -6.01 -6.25
N ASP A 211 -6.95 -6.07 -6.27
CA ASP A 211 -6.18 -7.10 -5.58
C ASP A 211 -6.51 -7.16 -4.07
N THR A 212 -6.69 -6.03 -3.42
CA THR A 212 -7.09 -5.93 -2.00
C THR A 212 -8.44 -6.57 -1.68
N LYS A 213 -9.35 -6.67 -2.65
CA LYS A 213 -10.63 -7.36 -2.51
C LYS A 213 -10.50 -8.85 -2.80
N ILE A 214 -9.75 -9.21 -3.83
CA ILE A 214 -9.53 -10.60 -4.26
C ILE A 214 -8.70 -11.37 -3.22
N ASN A 215 -7.59 -10.78 -2.77
CA ASN A 215 -6.66 -11.39 -1.82
C ASN A 215 -6.89 -10.96 -0.36
N SER A 216 -8.14 -10.72 0.01
CA SER A 216 -8.52 -10.12 1.30
C SER A 216 -8.02 -10.86 2.55
N VAL A 217 -7.77 -12.17 2.49
CA VAL A 217 -7.26 -12.96 3.63
C VAL A 217 -5.81 -12.55 3.94
N ILE A 218 -4.96 -12.46 2.93
CA ILE A 218 -3.54 -12.07 3.08
C ILE A 218 -3.44 -10.67 3.67
N TYR A 219 -4.18 -9.70 3.14
CA TYR A 219 -4.21 -8.33 3.67
C TYR A 219 -4.71 -8.26 5.13
N ARG A 220 -5.68 -9.10 5.50
CA ARG A 220 -6.18 -9.18 6.89
C ARG A 220 -5.18 -9.80 7.85
N LEU A 221 -4.29 -10.66 7.39
CA LEU A 221 -3.24 -11.29 8.20
C LEU A 221 -2.01 -10.41 8.37
N THR A 222 -1.66 -9.64 7.35
CA THR A 222 -0.53 -8.71 7.43
C THR A 222 -0.73 -7.67 8.52
N ARG A 223 -1.93 -7.16 8.69
CA ARG A 223 -2.22 -6.10 9.66
C ARG A 223 -1.91 -6.47 11.12
N PRO A 224 -2.44 -7.58 11.70
CA PRO A 224 -2.08 -7.96 13.06
C PRO A 224 -0.59 -8.26 13.22
N TYR A 225 0.05 -8.84 12.20
CA TYR A 225 1.49 -9.04 12.18
C TYR A 225 2.26 -7.71 12.28
N LEU A 226 1.90 -6.72 11.48
CA LEU A 226 2.55 -5.40 11.48
C LEU A 226 2.38 -4.68 12.81
N TYR A 227 1.20 -4.73 13.42
CA TYR A 227 0.99 -4.13 14.75
C TYR A 227 1.87 -4.78 15.80
N ASP A 228 1.91 -6.12 15.84
CA ASP A 228 2.59 -6.91 16.87
C ASP A 228 4.12 -6.94 16.71
N LYS A 229 4.60 -7.12 15.48
CA LYS A 229 6.02 -7.39 15.20
C LYS A 229 6.80 -6.18 14.69
N VAL A 230 6.11 -5.12 14.29
CA VAL A 230 6.77 -3.95 13.71
C VAL A 230 6.45 -2.67 14.50
N LEU A 231 5.17 -2.35 14.66
CA LEU A 231 4.79 -1.03 15.19
C LEU A 231 4.91 -0.94 16.71
N MET A 232 4.56 -2.01 17.46
CA MET A 232 4.67 -1.99 18.93
C MET A 232 6.12 -1.84 19.43
N GLU A 233 7.11 -2.32 18.66
CA GLU A 233 8.53 -2.16 19.01
C GLU A 233 9.03 -0.72 18.81
N LYS A 234 8.38 0.02 17.91
CA LYS A 234 8.79 1.39 17.53
C LYS A 234 8.14 2.50 18.37
N VAL A 235 7.20 2.19 19.20
CA VAL A 235 6.51 3.18 20.05
C VAL A 235 6.81 2.96 21.53
N SER A 236 7.04 4.06 22.26
CA SER A 236 7.23 4.03 23.71
C SER A 236 5.94 4.34 24.49
N ASP A 237 5.00 5.12 23.91
CA ASP A 237 3.75 5.51 24.58
C ASP A 237 2.89 4.27 24.92
N PRO A 238 2.60 3.99 26.21
CA PRO A 238 1.79 2.84 26.63
C PRO A 238 0.38 2.83 26.04
N ARG A 239 -0.19 4.02 25.73
CA ARG A 239 -1.54 4.13 25.14
C ARG A 239 -1.53 3.65 23.69
N LEU A 240 -0.46 3.99 22.94
CA LEU A 240 -0.29 3.50 21.57
C LEU A 240 0.00 2.00 21.55
N LYS A 241 0.80 1.47 22.46
CA LYS A 241 1.02 0.02 22.62
C LYS A 241 -0.30 -0.70 22.91
N LYS A 242 -1.11 -0.20 23.86
CA LYS A 242 -2.43 -0.75 24.15
C LYS A 242 -3.36 -0.70 22.92
N LYS A 243 -3.34 0.41 22.18
CA LYS A 243 -4.14 0.53 20.93
C LYS A 243 -3.69 -0.47 19.88
N ALA A 244 -2.38 -0.64 19.67
CA ALA A 244 -1.83 -1.63 18.74
C ALA A 244 -2.23 -3.06 19.15
N SER A 245 -2.10 -3.42 20.43
CA SER A 245 -2.54 -4.73 20.96
C SER A 245 -4.04 -4.97 20.74
N ASN A 246 -4.88 -3.97 20.96
CA ASN A 246 -6.32 -4.06 20.67
C ASN A 246 -6.57 -4.25 19.16
N ASN A 247 -5.82 -3.57 18.29
CA ASN A 247 -5.93 -3.75 16.85
C ASN A 247 -5.58 -5.19 16.45
N VAL A 248 -4.50 -5.78 17.02
CA VAL A 248 -4.14 -7.20 16.80
C VAL A 248 -5.32 -8.10 17.13
N PHE A 249 -5.88 -7.96 18.35
CA PHE A 249 -7.00 -8.78 18.80
C PHE A 249 -8.19 -8.70 17.84
N TRP A 250 -8.64 -7.49 17.52
CA TRP A 250 -9.83 -7.30 16.69
C TRP A 250 -9.63 -7.67 15.22
N ASP A 251 -8.42 -7.49 14.68
CA ASP A 251 -8.12 -7.92 13.30
C ASP A 251 -8.08 -9.46 13.19
N LEU A 252 -7.61 -10.18 14.23
CA LEU A 252 -7.68 -11.64 14.28
C LEU A 252 -9.13 -12.14 14.42
N VAL A 253 -9.94 -11.52 15.28
CA VAL A 253 -11.39 -11.82 15.38
C VAL A 253 -12.09 -11.59 14.04
N ARG A 254 -11.79 -10.48 13.37
CA ARG A 254 -12.33 -10.13 12.05
C ARG A 254 -11.91 -11.14 10.98
N LEU A 255 -10.63 -11.56 11.01
CA LEU A 255 -10.15 -12.60 10.11
C LEU A 255 -11.01 -13.86 10.23
N LYS A 256 -11.19 -14.38 11.44
CA LYS A 256 -12.03 -15.57 11.68
C LYS A 256 -13.50 -15.36 11.30
N ALA A 257 -14.05 -14.16 11.54
CA ALA A 257 -15.45 -13.85 11.26
C ALA A 257 -15.77 -13.81 9.74
N PHE A 258 -14.81 -13.38 8.91
CA PHE A 258 -15.08 -13.06 7.50
C PHE A 258 -14.25 -13.87 6.49
N ALA A 259 -13.10 -14.43 6.86
CA ALA A 259 -12.32 -15.27 5.98
C ALA A 259 -13.09 -16.56 5.64
N ASP A 260 -12.89 -17.06 4.44
CA ASP A 260 -13.35 -18.39 4.06
C ASP A 260 -12.62 -19.45 4.88
N ASN A 261 -13.35 -20.45 5.39
CA ASN A 261 -12.76 -21.46 6.28
C ASN A 261 -11.72 -22.34 5.56
N ASP A 262 -11.93 -22.65 4.29
CA ASP A 262 -11.02 -23.54 3.56
C ASP A 262 -9.77 -22.78 3.13
N MET A 263 -9.90 -21.54 2.68
CA MET A 263 -8.77 -20.62 2.49
C MET A 263 -7.97 -20.41 3.78
N LEU A 264 -8.65 -20.26 4.92
CA LEU A 264 -7.96 -20.10 6.22
C LEU A 264 -7.22 -21.38 6.63
N LYS A 265 -7.80 -22.57 6.41
CA LYS A 265 -7.13 -23.86 6.66
C LYS A 265 -5.93 -24.05 5.75
N GLU A 266 -6.08 -23.77 4.46
CA GLU A 266 -5.01 -23.84 3.49
C GLU A 266 -3.88 -22.89 3.87
N PHE A 267 -4.23 -21.65 4.20
CA PHE A 267 -3.29 -20.67 4.70
C PHE A 267 -2.54 -21.17 5.94
N LEU A 268 -3.21 -21.71 6.94
CA LEU A 268 -2.59 -22.25 8.16
C LEU A 268 -1.64 -23.44 7.88
N ARG A 269 -1.77 -24.15 6.76
CA ARG A 269 -0.84 -25.20 6.31
C ARG A 269 0.43 -24.65 5.65
N GLY A 270 0.39 -23.41 5.17
CA GLY A 270 1.52 -22.76 4.52
C GLY A 270 2.71 -22.52 5.44
N GLY A 271 3.87 -22.23 4.87
CA GLY A 271 5.16 -22.07 5.56
C GLY A 271 5.67 -20.64 5.68
N ASN A 272 4.93 -19.62 5.21
CA ASN A 272 5.40 -18.25 5.27
C ASN A 272 5.36 -17.64 6.69
N LYS A 273 5.97 -16.47 6.88
CA LYS A 273 6.07 -15.80 8.18
C LYS A 273 4.70 -15.46 8.80
N TYR A 274 3.70 -15.12 8.00
CA TYR A 274 2.36 -14.78 8.50
C TYR A 274 1.60 -16.02 8.96
N ASN A 275 1.79 -17.15 8.28
CA ASN A 275 1.24 -18.44 8.73
C ASN A 275 1.83 -18.84 10.09
N SER A 276 3.16 -18.73 10.20
CA SER A 276 3.89 -19.05 11.44
C SER A 276 3.45 -18.12 12.59
N TYR A 277 3.29 -16.82 12.30
CA TYR A 277 2.77 -15.84 13.25
C TYR A 277 1.36 -16.20 13.73
N LEU A 278 0.43 -16.50 12.82
CA LEU A 278 -0.94 -16.84 13.20
C LEU A 278 -1.00 -18.09 14.05
N ARG A 279 -0.25 -19.16 13.68
CA ARG A 279 -0.15 -20.38 14.50
C ARG A 279 0.35 -20.07 15.90
N ALA A 280 1.45 -19.34 16.04
CA ALA A 280 2.00 -18.97 17.34
C ALA A 280 0.98 -18.19 18.19
N LYS A 281 0.25 -17.23 17.60
CA LYS A 281 -0.81 -16.50 18.34
C LYS A 281 -1.98 -17.38 18.78
N LEU A 282 -2.33 -18.40 18.00
CA LEU A 282 -3.37 -19.36 18.40
C LEU A 282 -2.89 -20.29 19.52
N ASP A 283 -1.60 -20.67 19.51
CA ASP A 283 -1.03 -21.54 20.54
C ASP A 283 -0.81 -20.81 21.87
N GLU A 284 -0.36 -19.56 21.82
CA GLU A 284 -0.07 -18.73 23.00
C GLU A 284 -1.32 -18.16 23.69
N ASN A 285 -2.44 -18.01 22.98
CA ASN A 285 -3.62 -17.28 23.46
C ASN A 285 -4.87 -18.15 23.46
N HIS A 286 -5.26 -18.67 24.64
CA HIS A 286 -6.45 -19.51 24.81
C HIS A 286 -7.76 -18.86 24.32
N VAL A 287 -7.91 -17.54 24.48
CA VAL A 287 -9.10 -16.82 24.00
C VAL A 287 -9.16 -16.86 22.47
N MET A 288 -8.02 -16.60 21.79
CA MET A 288 -7.93 -16.70 20.34
C MET A 288 -8.17 -18.13 19.86
N LYS A 289 -7.56 -19.12 20.49
CA LYS A 289 -7.77 -20.53 20.19
C LYS A 289 -9.25 -20.91 20.27
N THR A 290 -9.95 -20.47 21.32
CA THR A 290 -11.38 -20.68 21.48
C THR A 290 -12.19 -20.00 20.38
N ILE A 291 -11.91 -18.73 20.06
CA ILE A 291 -12.61 -17.99 18.99
C ILE A 291 -12.42 -18.69 17.65
N PHE A 292 -11.21 -19.17 17.34
CA PHE A 292 -10.92 -19.85 16.08
C PHE A 292 -11.55 -21.25 16.01
N ALA A 293 -11.82 -21.89 17.13
CA ALA A 293 -12.56 -23.15 17.20
C ALA A 293 -14.08 -22.97 17.02
N MET A 294 -14.63 -21.78 17.27
CA MET A 294 -16.07 -21.50 17.12
C MET A 294 -16.50 -21.55 15.64
N PRO A 295 -17.77 -21.90 15.35
CA PRO A 295 -18.35 -21.75 14.02
C PRO A 295 -18.24 -20.31 13.52
N LYS A 296 -17.88 -20.12 12.25
CA LYS A 296 -17.71 -18.80 11.60
C LYS A 296 -18.94 -17.90 11.79
N GLY A 297 -20.15 -18.47 11.65
CA GLY A 297 -21.41 -17.73 11.82
C GLY A 297 -21.57 -17.11 13.20
N SER A 298 -21.23 -17.85 14.26
CA SER A 298 -21.30 -17.35 15.63
C SER A 298 -20.32 -16.20 15.88
N VAL A 299 -19.08 -16.34 15.40
CA VAL A 299 -18.05 -15.28 15.52
C VAL A 299 -18.47 -14.04 14.74
N ASN A 300 -19.02 -14.23 13.52
CA ASN A 300 -19.49 -13.12 12.67
C ASN A 300 -20.64 -12.35 13.36
N LEU A 301 -21.63 -13.06 13.91
CA LEU A 301 -22.76 -12.44 14.61
C LEU A 301 -22.27 -11.63 15.83
N THR A 302 -21.45 -12.23 16.67
CA THR A 302 -20.88 -11.57 17.85
C THR A 302 -20.06 -10.34 17.46
N TYR A 303 -19.19 -10.45 16.45
CA TYR A 303 -18.41 -9.32 15.95
C TYR A 303 -19.31 -8.16 15.48
N ARG A 304 -20.38 -8.46 14.71
CA ARG A 304 -21.31 -7.45 14.22
C ARG A 304 -22.05 -6.73 15.35
N VAL A 305 -22.46 -7.47 16.38
CA VAL A 305 -23.12 -6.91 17.58
C VAL A 305 -22.17 -5.98 18.33
N LEU A 306 -20.95 -6.44 18.62
CA LEU A 306 -19.95 -5.65 19.34
C LEU A 306 -19.55 -4.39 18.56
N ARG A 307 -19.44 -4.49 17.23
CA ARG A 307 -19.16 -3.35 16.36
C ARG A 307 -20.28 -2.30 16.41
N LYS A 308 -21.55 -2.73 16.38
CA LYS A 308 -22.69 -1.80 16.50
C LYS A 308 -22.73 -1.12 17.87
N ALA A 309 -22.27 -1.80 18.91
CA ALA A 309 -22.15 -1.24 20.26
C ALA A 309 -20.89 -0.38 20.46
N GLY A 310 -20.06 -0.17 19.42
CA GLY A 310 -18.81 0.61 19.52
C GLY A 310 -17.67 -0.06 20.30
N ILE A 311 -17.81 -1.35 20.63
CA ILE A 311 -16.85 -2.10 21.46
C ILE A 311 -15.71 -2.69 20.61
N SER A 312 -15.97 -3.02 19.36
CA SER A 312 -14.95 -3.52 18.41
C SER A 312 -14.37 -2.37 17.59
N GLY A 313 -13.11 -2.07 17.78
CA GLY A 313 -12.38 -0.97 17.14
C GLY A 313 -12.10 -1.16 15.65
#